data_820c639df08df5093c8f18752ec14718
#
_entry.id   820c639df08df5093c8f18752ec14718
#
_cell.length_a   1.000
_cell.length_b   1.000
_cell.length_c   1.000
_cell.angle_alpha   90.00
_cell.angle_beta   90.00
_cell.angle_gamma   90.00
#
_symmetry.space_group_name_H-M   'P 1'
#
loop_
_entity.id
_entity.type
_entity.pdbx_description
1 polymer ?
#
loop_
_entity_poly.entity_id
_entity_poly.type
_entity_poly.pdbx_seq_one_letter_code
_entity_poly.pdbx_strand_id
1 'polypeptide(L)'
;VVAGYGDGTIRWHRREDGQEVLARFVHPDGKRWVLWTPEGFYAASEGGEDLFGYHLNRGKGQDGEFVSARQLSELFHRPALVSQRLSPAGDALMAEAVKQLGTVDQVLAHAQSLPPLLTVDTPSGQRVEGDSEIEVTVRLQNRGGGIGPVKLFVDGQEVSGRQAAATEGITSQRTYALRLPPGEHQVAFQATSLRGVAGPLSAPLHARVRQVGVKTLHILAIGVQNYPAGSGQSKLGYSVLDAQAVAQALAQRAKPVFDQVAEPVVLTEQNASLAGINQAFAQLKTRMQPQDTLVIFLAGHGQVYAGGYRFLPWDYRPGSAGLSETRLFEMLKESPQHTLLLIDTCDAGGMVEMAGAYERMSRQRQRPVIGASRKGEFAREGYQNHGVFTAALLNVLARPQGEQLTVMELYPQTKRRVEEFSKKLPGNYLQTVQGHVANGEFPL
;
A
#
# COMPACT_ATOMS: atom_id res chain seq x y z
N VAL A 1 12.78 -31.96 12.85
CA VAL A 1 11.73 -32.39 13.79
C VAL A 1 10.76 -31.23 13.97
N VAL A 2 9.45 -31.53 14.05
CA VAL A 2 8.41 -30.53 14.35
C VAL A 2 7.71 -30.94 15.63
N ALA A 3 7.53 -30.00 16.54
CA ALA A 3 6.87 -30.23 17.82
C ALA A 3 5.86 -29.14 18.15
N GLY A 4 4.71 -29.53 18.68
CA GLY A 4 3.73 -28.61 19.27
C GLY A 4 4.00 -28.44 20.76
N TYR A 5 3.89 -27.21 21.24
CA TYR A 5 4.15 -26.85 22.63
C TYR A 5 2.89 -26.42 23.35
N GLY A 6 2.87 -26.57 24.69
CA GLY A 6 1.72 -26.17 25.50
C GLY A 6 1.43 -24.67 25.54
N ASP A 7 2.34 -23.85 25.05
CA ASP A 7 2.19 -22.40 24.87
C ASP A 7 1.46 -22.04 23.55
N GLY A 8 1.00 -23.04 22.78
CA GLY A 8 0.32 -22.87 21.51
C GLY A 8 1.27 -22.67 20.32
N THR A 9 2.59 -22.78 20.52
CA THR A 9 3.56 -22.67 19.43
C THR A 9 3.82 -24.02 18.76
N ILE A 10 4.14 -23.95 17.46
CA ILE A 10 4.69 -25.06 16.68
C ILE A 10 6.13 -24.68 16.36
N ARG A 11 7.09 -25.55 16.68
CA ARG A 11 8.52 -25.27 16.51
C ARG A 11 9.21 -26.32 15.67
N TRP A 12 10.11 -25.87 14.83
CA TRP A 12 10.97 -26.71 13.97
C TRP A 12 12.37 -26.75 14.58
N HIS A 13 12.87 -27.94 14.78
CA HIS A 13 14.20 -28.18 15.32
C HIS A 13 15.05 -28.89 14.28
N ARG A 14 16.31 -28.50 14.17
CA ARG A 14 17.28 -29.20 13.35
C ARG A 14 17.52 -30.61 13.94
N ARG A 15 17.67 -31.60 13.07
CA ARG A 15 17.78 -32.98 13.50
C ARG A 15 19.14 -33.29 14.11
N GLU A 16 20.19 -32.64 13.62
CA GLU A 16 21.58 -32.91 13.94
C GLU A 16 21.96 -32.44 15.34
N ASP A 17 21.47 -31.29 15.77
CA ASP A 17 21.85 -30.64 17.02
C ASP A 17 20.68 -30.28 17.94
N GLY A 18 19.44 -30.53 17.48
CA GLY A 18 18.23 -30.22 18.23
C GLY A 18 17.89 -28.73 18.34
N GLN A 19 18.66 -27.83 17.69
CA GLN A 19 18.42 -26.40 17.79
C GLN A 19 17.14 -26.01 17.07
N GLU A 20 16.38 -25.10 17.69
CA GLU A 20 15.23 -24.46 17.06
C GLU A 20 15.69 -23.64 15.83
N VAL A 21 14.98 -23.78 14.73
CA VAL A 21 15.26 -23.02 13.50
C VAL A 21 14.12 -22.13 13.09
N LEU A 22 12.90 -22.45 13.51
CA LEU A 22 11.70 -21.71 13.16
C LEU A 22 10.62 -21.98 14.21
N ALA A 23 9.82 -20.99 14.54
CA ALA A 23 8.65 -21.14 15.38
C ALA A 23 7.45 -20.44 14.77
N ARG A 24 6.25 -20.94 15.05
CA ARG A 24 4.98 -20.39 14.58
C ARG A 24 3.99 -20.34 15.72
N PHE A 25 3.25 -19.24 15.80
CA PHE A 25 2.05 -19.11 16.63
C PHE A 25 0.87 -18.70 15.75
N VAL A 26 -0.28 -19.34 16.00
CA VAL A 26 -1.56 -18.96 15.38
C VAL A 26 -2.52 -18.56 16.48
N HIS A 27 -3.03 -17.36 16.40
CA HIS A 27 -4.01 -16.86 17.37
C HIS A 27 -5.33 -17.63 17.25
N PRO A 28 -6.08 -17.82 18.36
CA PRO A 28 -7.35 -18.55 18.34
C PRO A 28 -8.42 -18.01 17.40
N ASP A 29 -8.31 -16.74 16.93
CA ASP A 29 -9.20 -16.18 15.91
C ASP A 29 -9.03 -16.82 14.51
N GLY A 30 -8.00 -17.65 14.32
CA GLY A 30 -7.67 -18.32 13.06
C GLY A 30 -7.19 -17.39 11.94
N LYS A 31 -7.06 -16.09 12.21
CA LYS A 31 -6.69 -15.06 11.23
C LYS A 31 -5.28 -14.53 11.47
N ARG A 32 -4.95 -14.21 12.73
CA ARG A 32 -3.65 -13.65 13.08
C ARG A 32 -2.66 -14.77 13.37
N TRP A 33 -1.48 -14.63 12.79
CA TRP A 33 -0.38 -15.56 13.00
C TRP A 33 0.96 -14.82 12.91
N VAL A 34 1.98 -15.42 13.51
CA VAL A 34 3.37 -14.98 13.41
C VAL A 34 4.27 -16.20 13.26
N LEU A 35 5.32 -16.04 12.48
CA LEU A 35 6.38 -17.01 12.21
C LEU A 35 7.71 -16.30 12.42
N TRP A 36 8.60 -16.88 13.26
CA TRP A 36 9.89 -16.23 13.58
C TRP A 36 11.04 -17.22 13.66
N THR A 37 12.23 -16.70 13.51
CA THR A 37 13.49 -17.44 13.65
C THR A 37 14.19 -17.06 14.96
N PRO A 38 15.10 -17.90 15.48
CA PRO A 38 15.87 -17.59 16.69
C PRO A 38 16.68 -16.30 16.58
N GLU A 39 17.09 -15.93 15.38
CA GLU A 39 17.85 -14.69 15.11
C GLU A 39 17.00 -13.43 15.23
N GLY A 40 15.66 -13.56 15.27
CA GLY A 40 14.71 -12.48 15.43
C GLY A 40 13.99 -12.06 14.16
N PHE A 41 14.31 -12.61 12.98
CA PHE A 41 13.57 -12.34 11.75
C PHE A 41 12.18 -12.97 11.80
N TYR A 42 11.17 -12.25 11.29
CA TYR A 42 9.80 -12.74 11.35
C TYR A 42 8.98 -12.44 10.08
N ALA A 43 7.91 -13.21 9.95
CA ALA A 43 6.79 -12.94 9.06
C ALA A 43 5.48 -13.00 9.87
N ALA A 44 4.53 -12.15 9.55
CA ALA A 44 3.26 -12.11 10.27
C ALA A 44 2.10 -11.80 9.33
N SER A 45 0.89 -12.24 9.74
CA SER A 45 -0.35 -11.73 9.17
C SER A 45 -0.61 -10.31 9.66
N GLU A 46 -1.62 -9.65 9.10
CA GLU A 46 -2.12 -8.38 9.63
C GLU A 46 -2.48 -8.48 11.10
N GLY A 47 -1.94 -7.58 11.92
CA GLY A 47 -2.08 -7.63 13.38
C GLY A 47 -1.36 -8.81 14.04
N GLY A 48 -0.67 -9.67 13.29
CA GLY A 48 0.13 -10.76 13.83
C GLY A 48 1.37 -10.27 14.56
N GLU A 49 1.95 -9.17 14.14
CA GLU A 49 3.09 -8.53 14.81
C GLU A 49 2.75 -7.94 16.19
N ASP A 50 1.47 -7.78 16.53
CA ASP A 50 1.03 -7.38 17.86
C ASP A 50 0.98 -8.56 18.85
N LEU A 51 1.14 -9.79 18.36
CA LEU A 51 1.07 -11.02 19.16
C LEU A 51 2.39 -11.33 19.87
N PHE A 52 3.49 -10.70 19.48
CA PHE A 52 4.79 -11.01 20.06
C PHE A 52 5.74 -9.80 20.11
N GLY A 53 6.83 -9.97 20.83
CA GLY A 53 7.91 -8.99 20.93
C GLY A 53 9.13 -9.61 21.59
N TYR A 54 10.07 -8.76 21.90
CA TYR A 54 11.36 -9.13 22.45
C TYR A 54 11.50 -8.59 23.86
N HIS A 55 11.98 -9.43 24.76
CA HIS A 55 12.27 -9.03 26.12
C HIS A 55 13.72 -8.62 26.26
N LEU A 56 13.99 -7.35 26.50
CA LEU A 56 15.31 -6.83 26.75
C LEU A 56 15.68 -7.02 28.21
N ASN A 57 16.59 -7.94 28.50
CA ASN A 57 17.12 -8.13 29.85
C ASN A 57 18.29 -7.16 30.06
N ARG A 58 18.10 -6.17 30.94
CA ARG A 58 19.09 -5.14 31.23
C ARG A 58 20.07 -5.51 32.34
N GLY A 59 20.00 -6.73 32.84
CA GLY A 59 20.88 -7.24 33.89
C GLY A 59 20.29 -7.10 35.30
N LYS A 60 21.09 -7.53 36.28
CA LYS A 60 20.66 -7.59 37.69
C LYS A 60 20.35 -6.21 38.25
N GLY A 61 19.14 -6.06 38.77
CA GLY A 61 18.69 -4.81 39.43
C GLY A 61 18.14 -3.73 38.48
N GLN A 62 17.93 -4.08 37.21
CA GLN A 62 17.21 -3.22 36.27
C GLN A 62 15.95 -3.93 35.76
N ASP A 63 14.87 -3.17 35.59
CA ASP A 63 13.64 -3.71 35.02
C ASP A 63 13.86 -4.11 33.57
N GLY A 64 13.33 -5.26 33.19
CA GLY A 64 13.30 -5.69 31.79
C GLY A 64 12.40 -4.77 30.96
N GLU A 65 12.77 -4.55 29.73
CA GLU A 65 11.96 -3.76 28.78
C GLU A 65 11.38 -4.67 27.71
N PHE A 66 10.08 -4.55 27.44
CA PHE A 66 9.43 -5.21 26.33
C PHE A 66 9.48 -4.31 25.09
N VAL A 67 10.05 -4.84 24.01
CA VAL A 67 10.09 -4.19 22.69
C VAL A 67 9.17 -4.98 21.76
N SER A 68 8.08 -4.37 21.30
CA SER A 68 7.16 -5.05 20.40
C SER A 68 7.83 -5.34 19.04
N ALA A 69 7.42 -6.42 18.38
CA ALA A 69 7.92 -6.74 17.04
C ALA A 69 7.68 -5.60 16.04
N ARG A 70 6.55 -4.89 16.19
CA ARG A 70 6.22 -3.70 15.39
C ARG A 70 7.28 -2.61 15.46
N GLN A 71 7.93 -2.39 16.61
CA GLN A 71 8.99 -1.39 16.76
C GLN A 71 10.25 -1.73 15.96
N LEU A 72 10.45 -3.01 15.68
CA LEU A 72 11.60 -3.53 14.92
C LEU A 72 11.20 -3.98 13.51
N SER A 73 10.01 -3.70 13.05
CA SER A 73 9.47 -4.22 11.79
C SER A 73 10.32 -3.83 10.58
N GLU A 74 10.86 -2.62 10.54
CA GLU A 74 11.74 -2.19 9.44
C GLU A 74 13.03 -3.01 9.35
N LEU A 75 13.49 -3.53 10.46
CA LEU A 75 14.72 -4.34 10.54
C LEU A 75 14.44 -5.83 10.39
N PHE A 76 13.47 -6.35 11.14
CA PHE A 76 13.29 -7.79 11.32
C PHE A 76 12.07 -8.40 10.63
N HIS A 77 11.11 -7.61 10.12
CA HIS A 77 10.03 -8.12 9.29
C HIS A 77 10.58 -8.47 7.89
N ARG A 78 10.94 -9.75 7.71
CA ARG A 78 11.56 -10.28 6.49
C ARG A 78 10.83 -11.53 5.99
N PRO A 79 9.58 -11.42 5.50
CA PRO A 79 8.77 -12.57 5.11
C PRO A 79 9.46 -13.46 4.06
N ALA A 80 10.11 -12.85 3.07
CA ALA A 80 10.81 -13.58 2.02
C ALA A 80 11.97 -14.43 2.59
N LEU A 81 12.74 -13.88 3.54
CA LEU A 81 13.83 -14.61 4.21
C LEU A 81 13.29 -15.73 5.09
N VAL A 82 12.25 -15.45 5.90
CA VAL A 82 11.64 -16.44 6.80
C VAL A 82 11.00 -17.58 6.02
N SER A 83 10.39 -17.32 4.86
CA SER A 83 9.81 -18.37 3.99
C SER A 83 10.85 -19.34 3.45
N GLN A 84 12.10 -18.91 3.33
CA GLN A 84 13.22 -19.75 2.85
C GLN A 84 13.94 -20.49 4.00
N ARG A 85 13.53 -20.28 5.27
CA ARG A 85 14.27 -20.81 6.42
C ARG A 85 14.49 -22.33 6.40
N LEU A 86 13.48 -23.06 5.92
CA LEU A 86 13.53 -24.53 5.84
C LEU A 86 14.04 -25.05 4.47
N SER A 87 14.45 -24.17 3.56
CA SER A 87 15.06 -24.57 2.29
C SER A 87 16.52 -25.02 2.50
N PRO A 88 17.13 -25.76 1.54
CA PRO A 88 18.54 -26.13 1.62
C PRO A 88 19.50 -24.95 1.75
N ALA A 89 19.13 -23.76 1.27
CA ALA A 89 19.91 -22.54 1.38
C ALA A 89 19.59 -21.73 2.64
N GLY A 90 18.63 -22.16 3.46
CA GLY A 90 18.07 -21.37 4.57
C GLY A 90 19.12 -20.93 5.59
N ASP A 91 20.03 -21.80 5.98
CA ASP A 91 21.10 -21.48 6.94
C ASP A 91 22.07 -20.44 6.36
N ALA A 92 22.44 -20.54 5.09
CA ALA A 92 23.33 -19.58 4.44
C ALA A 92 22.69 -18.20 4.27
N LEU A 93 21.42 -18.16 3.87
CA LEU A 93 20.66 -16.93 3.75
C LEU A 93 20.49 -16.23 5.11
N MET A 94 20.26 -17.00 6.16
CA MET A 94 20.14 -16.48 7.51
C MET A 94 21.46 -15.93 8.03
N ALA A 95 22.57 -16.66 7.82
CA ALA A 95 23.88 -16.20 8.20
C ALA A 95 24.28 -14.89 7.51
N GLU A 96 23.97 -14.74 6.23
CA GLU A 96 24.22 -13.49 5.50
C GLU A 96 23.36 -12.34 6.02
N ALA A 97 22.08 -12.59 6.31
CA ALA A 97 21.21 -11.57 6.88
C ALA A 97 21.68 -11.11 8.29
N VAL A 98 22.11 -12.06 9.12
CA VAL A 98 22.68 -11.75 10.44
C VAL A 98 24.00 -10.99 10.32
N LYS A 99 24.83 -11.31 9.35
CA LYS A 99 26.08 -10.57 9.09
C LYS A 99 25.81 -9.10 8.73
N GLN A 100 24.76 -8.85 7.96
CA GLN A 100 24.39 -7.49 7.52
C GLN A 100 23.69 -6.69 8.61
N LEU A 101 22.79 -7.29 9.36
CA LEU A 101 21.88 -6.60 10.29
C LEU A 101 22.23 -6.84 11.77
N GLY A 102 22.82 -7.97 12.10
CA GLY A 102 22.93 -8.49 13.46
C GLY A 102 21.70 -9.32 13.88
N THR A 103 21.81 -9.99 15.01
CA THR A 103 20.66 -10.60 15.69
C THR A 103 19.86 -9.54 16.43
N VAL A 104 18.62 -9.85 16.81
CA VAL A 104 17.78 -8.94 17.61
C VAL A 104 18.46 -8.55 18.92
N ASP A 105 19.12 -9.50 19.59
CA ASP A 105 19.86 -9.23 20.83
C ASP A 105 21.01 -8.26 20.61
N GLN A 106 21.75 -8.41 19.52
CA GLN A 106 22.85 -7.50 19.14
C GLN A 106 22.32 -6.09 18.82
N VAL A 107 21.18 -5.98 18.13
CA VAL A 107 20.56 -4.68 17.81
C VAL A 107 20.06 -4.00 19.09
N LEU A 108 19.43 -4.73 19.99
CA LEU A 108 18.89 -4.21 21.25
C LEU A 108 19.97 -3.94 22.33
N ALA A 109 21.04 -4.72 22.35
CA ALA A 109 22.12 -4.59 23.35
C ALA A 109 22.89 -3.26 23.25
N HIS A 110 22.87 -2.60 22.10
CA HIS A 110 23.52 -1.31 21.94
C HIS A 110 22.60 -0.20 22.44
N ALA A 111 22.92 0.44 23.54
CA ALA A 111 22.20 1.62 24.07
C ALA A 111 22.00 2.72 23.00
N GLN A 112 22.88 2.77 22.00
CA GLN A 112 22.79 3.63 20.82
C GLN A 112 21.60 3.29 19.87
N SER A 113 20.86 2.21 20.11
CA SER A 113 19.72 1.82 19.27
C SER A 113 18.37 2.31 19.79
N LEU A 114 18.31 2.83 21.03
CA LEU A 114 17.06 3.31 21.61
C LEU A 114 16.46 4.46 20.77
N PRO A 115 15.16 4.36 20.42
CA PRO A 115 14.50 5.44 19.70
C PRO A 115 14.40 6.69 20.59
N PRO A 116 14.36 7.88 19.98
CA PRO A 116 14.19 9.11 20.74
C PRO A 116 12.82 9.15 21.41
N LEU A 117 12.75 9.79 22.57
CA LEU A 117 11.48 10.14 23.19
C LEU A 117 10.83 11.23 22.33
N LEU A 118 9.58 10.99 21.93
CA LEU A 118 8.79 11.93 21.13
C LEU A 118 7.67 12.51 22.00
N THR A 119 7.57 13.83 22.00
CA THR A 119 6.48 14.56 22.63
C THR A 119 5.85 15.49 21.60
N VAL A 120 4.52 15.48 21.50
CA VAL A 120 3.79 16.44 20.69
C VAL A 120 3.54 17.69 21.51
N ASP A 121 3.94 18.87 21.00
CA ASP A 121 3.82 20.14 21.76
C ASP A 121 2.39 20.58 22.00
N THR A 122 1.46 20.12 21.14
CA THR A 122 0.04 20.36 21.35
C THR A 122 -0.47 19.40 22.42
N PRO A 123 -1.05 19.87 23.53
CA PRO A 123 -1.55 19.01 24.60
C PRO A 123 -2.50 17.94 24.07
N SER A 124 -2.33 16.70 24.55
CA SER A 124 -3.22 15.59 24.21
C SER A 124 -4.67 15.97 24.58
N GLY A 125 -5.59 15.78 23.62
CA GLY A 125 -7.01 16.16 23.79
C GLY A 125 -7.37 17.57 23.33
N GLN A 126 -6.41 18.43 22.97
CA GLN A 126 -6.72 19.67 22.27
C GLN A 126 -7.02 19.38 20.79
N ARG A 127 -8.07 20.04 20.31
CA ARG A 127 -8.41 20.04 18.89
C ARG A 127 -7.59 21.13 18.20
N VAL A 128 -6.88 20.75 17.15
CA VAL A 128 -6.24 21.70 16.23
C VAL A 128 -7.20 21.95 15.07
N GLU A 129 -7.48 23.21 14.79
CA GLU A 129 -8.34 23.60 13.68
C GLU A 129 -7.55 24.37 12.62
N GLY A 130 -7.80 24.10 11.37
CA GLY A 130 -7.21 24.79 10.22
C GLY A 130 -8.16 24.79 9.03
N ASP A 131 -7.97 25.76 8.13
CA ASP A 131 -8.81 25.86 6.95
C ASP A 131 -8.34 24.92 5.82
N SER A 132 -7.05 24.66 5.69
CA SER A 132 -6.47 23.77 4.70
C SER A 132 -5.14 23.15 5.13
N GLU A 133 -4.51 23.72 6.13
CA GLU A 133 -3.20 23.30 6.64
C GLU A 133 -3.20 23.43 8.17
N ILE A 134 -2.64 22.42 8.82
CA ILE A 134 -2.49 22.39 10.28
C ILE A 134 -1.01 22.24 10.59
N GLU A 135 -0.48 23.09 11.45
CA GLU A 135 0.88 22.96 11.93
C GLU A 135 0.93 22.16 13.23
N VAL A 136 1.76 21.14 13.27
CA VAL A 136 2.02 20.34 14.47
C VAL A 136 3.50 20.29 14.74
N THR A 137 3.89 20.67 15.94
CA THR A 137 5.28 20.61 16.40
C THR A 137 5.50 19.43 17.32
N VAL A 138 6.57 18.68 17.05
CA VAL A 138 7.03 17.59 17.91
C VAL A 138 8.41 17.87 18.46
N ARG A 139 8.64 17.51 19.71
CA ARG A 139 9.96 17.52 20.34
C ARG A 139 10.49 16.11 20.46
N LEU A 140 11.76 15.98 20.18
CA LEU A 140 12.48 14.71 20.15
C LEU A 140 13.67 14.82 21.11
N GLN A 141 13.80 13.85 22.01
CA GLN A 141 14.93 13.75 22.93
C GLN A 141 15.70 12.46 22.60
N ASN A 142 16.97 12.58 22.26
CA ASN A 142 17.85 11.46 21.99
C ASN A 142 18.04 10.62 23.26
N ARG A 143 17.88 9.30 23.11
CA ARG A 143 18.07 8.31 24.20
C ARG A 143 19.28 7.40 23.94
N GLY A 144 20.25 7.87 23.13
CA GLY A 144 21.46 7.15 22.78
C GLY A 144 21.43 6.55 21.37
N GLY A 145 20.28 6.39 20.72
CA GLY A 145 20.16 5.86 19.37
C GLY A 145 20.18 6.92 18.28
N GLY A 146 20.38 8.18 18.63
CA GLY A 146 20.22 9.31 17.71
C GLY A 146 18.76 9.61 17.37
N ILE A 147 18.54 10.68 16.64
CA ILE A 147 17.20 11.11 16.17
C ILE A 147 17.14 10.87 14.68
N GLY A 148 16.49 9.79 14.29
CA GLY A 148 16.24 9.39 12.91
C GLY A 148 14.96 10.00 12.34
N PRO A 149 14.37 9.39 11.30
CA PRO A 149 13.12 9.81 10.72
C PRO A 149 11.96 9.81 11.72
N VAL A 150 11.01 10.71 11.49
CA VAL A 150 9.72 10.71 12.20
C VAL A 150 8.65 10.35 11.19
N LYS A 151 7.92 9.30 11.49
CA LYS A 151 6.75 8.88 10.72
C LYS A 151 5.52 9.64 11.21
N LEU A 152 4.69 10.04 10.28
CA LEU A 152 3.41 10.69 10.51
C LEU A 152 2.30 9.71 10.17
N PHE A 153 1.31 9.62 11.04
CA PHE A 153 0.10 8.82 10.84
C PHE A 153 -1.12 9.72 10.86
N VAL A 154 -1.99 9.55 9.87
CA VAL A 154 -3.30 10.21 9.81
C VAL A 154 -4.35 9.11 9.75
N ASP A 155 -5.30 9.12 10.65
CA ASP A 155 -6.37 8.11 10.77
C ASP A 155 -5.83 6.68 10.80
N GLY A 156 -4.72 6.49 11.51
CA GLY A 156 -4.02 5.21 11.64
C GLY A 156 -3.12 4.85 10.46
N GLN A 157 -3.03 5.69 9.42
CA GLN A 157 -2.24 5.45 8.21
C GLN A 157 -0.94 6.23 8.20
N GLU A 158 0.16 5.57 7.82
CA GLU A 158 1.43 6.25 7.59
C GLU A 158 1.34 7.18 6.38
N VAL A 159 1.60 8.47 6.61
CA VAL A 159 1.61 9.52 5.60
C VAL A 159 3.06 9.94 5.35
N SER A 160 3.52 9.92 4.09
CA SER A 160 4.86 10.42 3.77
C SER A 160 4.91 11.94 3.94
N GLY A 161 5.59 12.39 4.98
CA GLY A 161 5.91 13.80 5.18
C GLY A 161 7.32 14.14 4.68
N ARG A 162 7.64 15.42 4.56
CA ARG A 162 9.02 15.88 4.36
C ARG A 162 9.82 15.45 5.59
N GLN A 163 10.72 14.51 5.43
CA GLN A 163 11.58 14.08 6.52
C GLN A 163 12.64 15.15 6.78
N ALA A 164 12.72 15.62 8.02
CA ALA A 164 13.84 16.43 8.45
C ALA A 164 15.11 15.56 8.55
N ALA A 165 16.28 16.18 8.36
CA ALA A 165 17.55 15.49 8.46
C ALA A 165 17.70 14.75 9.79
N ALA A 166 18.30 13.57 9.74
CA ALA A 166 18.70 12.82 10.92
C ALA A 166 19.78 13.57 11.71
N THR A 167 19.81 13.45 13.04
CA THR A 167 20.79 14.13 13.90
C THR A 167 21.20 13.28 15.10
N GLU A 168 22.45 13.42 15.53
CA GLU A 168 22.97 12.88 16.78
C GLU A 168 22.79 13.84 17.97
N GLY A 169 22.21 15.02 17.73
CA GLY A 169 21.97 16.01 18.78
C GLY A 169 21.15 15.47 19.96
N ILE A 170 21.21 16.16 21.11
CA ILE A 170 20.52 15.75 22.34
C ILE A 170 19.00 15.95 22.19
N THR A 171 18.59 17.04 21.56
CA THR A 171 17.18 17.38 21.31
C THR A 171 16.98 17.90 19.90
N SER A 172 15.78 17.73 19.36
CA SER A 172 15.38 18.31 18.08
C SER A 172 13.90 18.71 18.16
N GLN A 173 13.57 19.83 17.57
CA GLN A 173 12.17 20.25 17.37
C GLN A 173 11.87 20.25 15.88
N ARG A 174 10.71 19.69 15.52
CA ARG A 174 10.28 19.59 14.12
C ARG A 174 8.84 20.01 13.98
N THR A 175 8.56 20.91 13.05
CA THR A 175 7.21 21.35 12.73
C THR A 175 6.76 20.73 11.42
N TYR A 176 5.57 20.16 11.42
CA TYR A 176 4.94 19.53 10.27
C TYR A 176 3.72 20.33 9.86
N ALA A 177 3.73 20.83 8.63
CA ALA A 177 2.58 21.42 7.98
C ALA A 177 1.77 20.29 7.31
N LEU A 178 0.58 20.03 7.82
CA LEU A 178 -0.27 18.91 7.41
C LEU A 178 -1.41 19.44 6.55
N ARG A 179 -1.42 19.07 5.30
CA ARG A 179 -2.56 19.30 4.40
C ARG A 179 -3.45 18.08 4.40
N LEU A 180 -4.60 18.20 5.06
CA LEU A 180 -5.57 17.12 5.22
C LEU A 180 -6.86 17.49 4.51
N PRO A 181 -7.65 16.49 4.04
CA PRO A 181 -8.99 16.73 3.55
C PRO A 181 -9.87 17.39 4.62
N PRO A 182 -10.95 18.07 4.24
CA PRO A 182 -11.93 18.54 5.20
C PRO A 182 -12.50 17.38 6.01
N GLY A 183 -12.61 17.58 7.32
CA GLY A 183 -13.12 16.55 8.24
C GLY A 183 -12.41 16.52 9.58
N GLU A 184 -12.75 15.50 10.35
CA GLU A 184 -12.09 15.17 11.62
C GLU A 184 -11.02 14.12 11.34
N HIS A 185 -9.81 14.33 11.86
CA HIS A 185 -8.67 13.44 11.68
C HIS A 185 -8.00 13.14 13.01
N GLN A 186 -7.40 11.96 13.10
CA GLN A 186 -6.49 11.60 14.18
C GLN A 186 -5.06 11.61 13.65
N VAL A 187 -4.21 12.45 14.22
CA VAL A 187 -2.82 12.58 13.82
C VAL A 187 -1.91 12.04 14.90
N ALA A 188 -1.00 11.15 14.54
CA ALA A 188 -0.01 10.59 15.47
C ALA A 188 1.38 10.56 14.84
N PHE A 189 2.40 10.51 15.67
CA PHE A 189 3.80 10.53 15.24
C PHE A 189 4.56 9.35 15.85
N GLN A 190 5.54 8.83 15.12
CA GLN A 190 6.45 7.81 15.59
C GLN A 190 7.88 8.18 15.20
N ALA A 191 8.74 8.33 16.17
CA ALA A 191 10.16 8.60 15.92
C ALA A 191 10.97 7.31 15.83
N THR A 192 12.00 7.31 15.00
CA THR A 192 12.94 6.19 14.88
C THR A 192 14.34 6.61 15.30
N SER A 193 15.16 5.66 15.76
CA SER A 193 16.60 5.87 15.94
C SER A 193 17.29 5.98 14.59
N LEU A 194 18.56 6.37 14.57
CA LEU A 194 19.41 6.36 13.35
C LEU A 194 19.59 4.95 12.76
N ARG A 195 19.37 3.90 13.56
CA ARG A 195 19.43 2.51 13.13
C ARG A 195 18.08 1.91 12.76
N GLY A 196 17.02 2.74 12.70
CA GLY A 196 15.68 2.30 12.28
C GLY A 196 14.85 1.63 13.38
N VAL A 197 15.26 1.69 14.66
CA VAL A 197 14.43 1.20 15.78
C VAL A 197 13.33 2.23 16.04
N ALA A 198 12.07 1.83 15.86
CA ALA A 198 10.93 2.69 16.05
C ALA A 198 10.55 2.83 17.53
N GLY A 199 10.21 4.03 17.94
CA GLY A 199 9.62 4.32 19.24
C GLY A 199 8.12 3.97 19.28
N PRO A 200 7.48 4.18 20.43
CA PRO A 200 6.02 4.07 20.52
C PRO A 200 5.34 5.14 19.66
N LEU A 201 4.13 4.83 19.20
CA LEU A 201 3.28 5.82 18.56
C LEU A 201 2.86 6.86 19.61
N SER A 202 2.85 8.14 19.26
CA SER A 202 2.33 9.19 20.15
C SER A 202 0.85 8.99 20.44
N ALA A 203 0.36 9.58 21.52
CA ALA A 203 -1.08 9.76 21.69
C ALA A 203 -1.65 10.52 20.48
N PRO A 204 -2.83 10.15 19.97
CA PRO A 204 -3.42 10.83 18.84
C PRO A 204 -3.82 12.26 19.18
N LEU A 205 -3.48 13.18 18.29
CA LEU A 205 -3.96 14.55 18.26
C LEU A 205 -5.23 14.59 17.42
N HIS A 206 -6.31 15.19 17.91
CA HIS A 206 -7.51 15.43 17.13
C HIS A 206 -7.36 16.70 16.30
N ALA A 207 -7.47 16.55 14.98
CA ALA A 207 -7.36 17.63 14.02
C ALA A 207 -8.68 17.79 13.26
N ARG A 208 -9.14 19.04 13.10
CA ARG A 208 -10.30 19.37 12.30
C ARG A 208 -9.92 20.30 11.18
N VAL A 209 -10.12 19.87 9.96
CA VAL A 209 -9.96 20.71 8.76
C VAL A 209 -11.33 21.15 8.28
N ARG A 210 -11.51 22.47 8.16
CA ARG A 210 -12.74 23.03 7.58
C ARG A 210 -12.73 22.84 6.08
N GLN A 211 -13.91 22.61 5.50
CA GLN A 211 -14.03 22.59 4.05
C GLN A 211 -13.89 24.00 3.50
N VAL A 212 -12.71 24.30 2.99
CA VAL A 212 -12.46 25.54 2.25
C VAL A 212 -12.05 25.15 0.84
N GLY A 213 -12.89 25.46 -0.14
CA GLY A 213 -12.58 25.24 -1.54
C GLY A 213 -13.51 24.26 -2.28
N VAL A 214 -13.34 24.29 -3.57
CA VAL A 214 -14.06 23.48 -4.56
C VAL A 214 -13.54 22.04 -4.55
N LYS A 215 -14.44 21.07 -4.52
CA LYS A 215 -14.08 19.64 -4.70
C LYS A 215 -14.04 19.31 -6.17
N THR A 216 -12.87 18.93 -6.66
CA THR A 216 -12.68 18.58 -8.07
C THR A 216 -12.45 17.08 -8.25
N LEU A 217 -13.12 16.48 -9.22
CA LEU A 217 -12.74 15.15 -9.71
C LEU A 217 -11.69 15.30 -10.81
N HIS A 218 -10.56 14.59 -10.64
CA HIS A 218 -9.52 14.39 -11.64
C HIS A 218 -9.55 12.95 -12.15
N ILE A 219 -9.32 12.75 -13.45
CA ILE A 219 -9.31 11.44 -14.09
C ILE A 219 -8.04 11.31 -14.91
N LEU A 220 -7.29 10.23 -14.68
CA LEU A 220 -6.15 9.79 -15.51
C LEU A 220 -6.47 8.41 -16.06
N ALA A 221 -6.81 8.32 -17.34
CA ALA A 221 -7.11 7.06 -18.01
C ALA A 221 -6.01 6.72 -19.02
N ILE A 222 -5.51 5.49 -18.95
CA ILE A 222 -4.39 5.02 -19.77
C ILE A 222 -4.82 3.77 -20.51
N GLY A 223 -4.70 3.77 -21.86
CA GLY A 223 -5.06 2.66 -22.70
C GLY A 223 -3.97 2.32 -23.72
N VAL A 224 -3.40 1.12 -23.66
CA VAL A 224 -2.41 0.63 -24.61
C VAL A 224 -2.94 -0.62 -25.30
N GLN A 225 -3.13 -0.54 -26.61
CA GLN A 225 -3.69 -1.60 -27.44
C GLN A 225 -2.66 -2.17 -28.41
N ASN A 226 -1.89 -1.30 -29.06
CA ASN A 226 -0.92 -1.68 -30.09
C ASN A 226 0.51 -1.45 -29.57
N TYR A 227 1.13 -2.50 -29.10
CA TYR A 227 2.53 -2.46 -28.65
C TYR A 227 3.48 -2.47 -29.85
N PRO A 228 4.58 -1.70 -29.81
CA PRO A 228 5.54 -1.67 -30.92
C PRO A 228 6.21 -3.04 -31.16
N ALA A 229 6.70 -3.23 -32.38
CA ALA A 229 7.54 -4.38 -32.70
C ALA A 229 8.73 -4.49 -31.75
N GLY A 230 9.04 -5.72 -31.28
CA GLY A 230 10.10 -5.99 -30.30
C GLY A 230 9.67 -5.84 -28.84
N SER A 231 8.42 -5.47 -28.54
CA SER A 231 7.89 -5.48 -27.18
C SER A 231 7.64 -6.90 -26.64
N GLY A 232 7.47 -7.88 -27.52
CA GLY A 232 7.05 -9.24 -27.16
C GLY A 232 5.58 -9.34 -26.76
N GLN A 233 4.79 -8.26 -26.92
CA GLN A 233 3.39 -8.21 -26.52
C GLN A 233 2.45 -8.36 -27.72
N SER A 234 1.37 -9.10 -27.54
CA SER A 234 0.30 -9.20 -28.54
C SER A 234 -0.54 -7.92 -28.59
N LYS A 235 -1.18 -7.70 -29.72
CA LYS A 235 -2.19 -6.63 -29.84
C LYS A 235 -3.41 -7.00 -29.02
N LEU A 236 -3.96 -6.01 -28.30
CA LEU A 236 -5.25 -6.07 -27.59
C LEU A 236 -6.38 -5.51 -28.46
N GLY A 237 -7.62 -5.84 -28.11
CA GLY A 237 -8.76 -5.43 -28.91
C GLY A 237 -9.34 -4.06 -28.53
N TYR A 238 -9.38 -3.70 -27.24
CA TYR A 238 -10.26 -2.64 -26.77
C TYR A 238 -9.68 -1.65 -25.77
N SER A 239 -8.45 -1.84 -25.32
CA SER A 239 -7.87 -1.06 -24.22
C SER A 239 -7.90 0.47 -24.42
N VAL A 240 -7.78 0.95 -25.67
CA VAL A 240 -7.90 2.37 -26.02
C VAL A 240 -9.33 2.85 -25.84
N LEU A 241 -10.31 2.12 -26.36
CA LEU A 241 -11.73 2.43 -26.23
C LEU A 241 -12.16 2.38 -24.76
N ASP A 242 -11.64 1.42 -24.02
CA ASP A 242 -11.92 1.24 -22.61
C ASP A 242 -11.48 2.46 -21.78
N ALA A 243 -10.26 2.94 -21.99
CA ALA A 243 -9.75 4.13 -21.31
C ALA A 243 -10.60 5.38 -21.63
N GLN A 244 -10.98 5.56 -22.90
CA GLN A 244 -11.82 6.67 -23.33
C GLN A 244 -13.24 6.60 -22.72
N ALA A 245 -13.87 5.42 -22.80
CA ALA A 245 -15.22 5.21 -22.31
C ALA A 245 -15.34 5.37 -20.79
N VAL A 246 -14.37 4.83 -20.04
CA VAL A 246 -14.35 4.96 -18.57
C VAL A 246 -14.12 6.42 -18.16
N ALA A 247 -13.20 7.13 -18.81
CA ALA A 247 -12.96 8.54 -18.54
C ALA A 247 -14.21 9.39 -18.77
N GLN A 248 -14.92 9.15 -19.88
CA GLN A 248 -16.16 9.84 -20.20
C GLN A 248 -17.29 9.52 -19.23
N ALA A 249 -17.48 8.23 -18.90
CA ALA A 249 -18.53 7.80 -17.98
C ALA A 249 -18.35 8.37 -16.57
N LEU A 250 -17.12 8.34 -16.06
CA LEU A 250 -16.77 8.95 -14.77
C LEU A 250 -17.02 10.46 -14.78
N ALA A 251 -16.56 11.17 -15.82
CA ALA A 251 -16.73 12.61 -15.92
C ALA A 251 -18.22 13.02 -15.99
N GLN A 252 -19.06 12.22 -16.69
CA GLN A 252 -20.50 12.48 -16.76
C GLN A 252 -21.20 12.20 -15.43
N ARG A 253 -20.85 11.08 -14.79
CA ARG A 253 -21.47 10.69 -13.52
C ARG A 253 -21.13 11.65 -12.39
N ALA A 254 -19.92 12.19 -12.38
CA ALA A 254 -19.42 13.05 -11.31
C ALA A 254 -20.05 14.45 -11.26
N LYS A 255 -20.68 14.91 -12.35
CA LYS A 255 -21.25 16.28 -12.42
C LYS A 255 -22.21 16.65 -11.28
N PRO A 256 -23.11 15.79 -10.80
CA PRO A 256 -23.98 16.12 -9.67
C PRO A 256 -23.30 15.93 -8.29
N VAL A 257 -22.10 15.39 -8.24
CA VAL A 257 -21.41 14.95 -7.00
C VAL A 257 -20.27 15.90 -6.63
N PHE A 258 -19.57 16.41 -7.63
CA PHE A 258 -18.42 17.30 -7.47
C PHE A 258 -18.75 18.71 -7.90
N ASP A 259 -18.17 19.68 -7.21
CA ASP A 259 -18.30 21.09 -7.57
C ASP A 259 -17.68 21.36 -8.96
N GLN A 260 -16.61 20.64 -9.28
CA GLN A 260 -15.95 20.67 -10.60
C GLN A 260 -15.54 19.26 -11.03
N VAL A 261 -15.55 19.05 -12.34
CA VAL A 261 -14.96 17.87 -12.98
C VAL A 261 -13.91 18.40 -13.95
N ALA A 262 -12.64 18.12 -13.64
CA ALA A 262 -11.55 18.52 -14.52
C ALA A 262 -11.62 17.74 -15.84
N GLU A 263 -11.11 18.34 -16.92
CA GLU A 263 -10.99 17.65 -18.20
C GLU A 263 -10.18 16.36 -18.02
N PRO A 264 -10.71 15.17 -18.38
CA PRO A 264 -10.01 13.92 -18.23
C PRO A 264 -8.68 13.90 -19.01
N VAL A 265 -7.63 13.46 -18.37
CA VAL A 265 -6.35 13.17 -19.02
C VAL A 265 -6.39 11.73 -19.55
N VAL A 266 -6.54 11.57 -20.86
CA VAL A 266 -6.58 10.26 -21.52
C VAL A 266 -5.31 10.05 -22.32
N LEU A 267 -4.49 9.09 -21.91
CA LEU A 267 -3.27 8.72 -22.62
C LEU A 267 -3.49 7.41 -23.37
N THR A 268 -3.28 7.42 -24.67
CA THR A 268 -3.43 6.25 -25.51
C THR A 268 -2.19 6.04 -26.36
N GLU A 269 -1.87 4.79 -26.65
CA GLU A 269 -0.78 4.37 -27.53
C GLU A 269 0.54 5.10 -27.20
N GLN A 270 1.14 5.78 -28.16
CA GLN A 270 2.44 6.47 -28.00
C GLN A 270 2.46 7.47 -26.84
N ASN A 271 1.32 8.13 -26.57
CA ASN A 271 1.21 9.04 -25.43
C ASN A 271 1.21 8.32 -24.10
N ALA A 272 0.88 7.03 -24.07
CA ALA A 272 0.94 6.15 -22.90
C ALA A 272 2.33 5.50 -22.73
N SER A 273 3.40 6.15 -23.17
CA SER A 273 4.78 5.78 -22.83
C SER A 273 5.05 6.02 -21.34
N LEU A 274 6.06 5.36 -20.77
CA LEU A 274 6.41 5.53 -19.35
C LEU A 274 6.71 7.02 -19.02
N ALA A 275 7.41 7.71 -19.92
CA ALA A 275 7.69 9.13 -19.80
C ALA A 275 6.39 9.96 -19.86
N GLY A 276 5.50 9.69 -20.82
CA GLY A 276 4.21 10.36 -20.96
C GLY A 276 3.31 10.20 -19.73
N ILE A 277 3.22 8.99 -19.18
CA ILE A 277 2.47 8.70 -17.96
C ILE A 277 3.02 9.52 -16.77
N ASN A 278 4.33 9.49 -16.56
CA ASN A 278 4.96 10.25 -15.46
C ASN A 278 4.76 11.76 -15.63
N GLN A 279 4.87 12.28 -16.84
CA GLN A 279 4.67 13.71 -17.14
C GLN A 279 3.21 14.13 -16.88
N ALA A 280 2.24 13.35 -17.37
CA ALA A 280 0.83 13.62 -17.15
C ALA A 280 0.47 13.62 -15.66
N PHE A 281 0.97 12.63 -14.91
CA PHE A 281 0.78 12.58 -13.47
C PHE A 281 1.42 13.78 -12.75
N ALA A 282 2.64 14.17 -13.12
CA ALA A 282 3.31 15.33 -12.55
C ALA A 282 2.51 16.62 -12.79
N GLN A 283 1.93 16.79 -13.98
CA GLN A 283 1.06 17.93 -14.30
C GLN A 283 -0.26 17.89 -13.50
N LEU A 284 -0.88 16.73 -13.36
CA LEU A 284 -2.07 16.58 -12.51
C LEU A 284 -1.76 16.96 -11.07
N LYS A 285 -0.64 16.46 -10.52
CA LYS A 285 -0.22 16.73 -9.16
C LYS A 285 -0.13 18.23 -8.83
N THR A 286 0.28 19.09 -9.78
CA THR A 286 0.35 20.53 -9.56
C THR A 286 -1.03 21.21 -9.44
N ARG A 287 -2.08 20.54 -9.89
CA ARG A 287 -3.46 21.08 -9.91
C ARG A 287 -4.32 20.53 -8.79
N MET A 288 -4.01 19.32 -8.31
CA MET A 288 -4.80 18.62 -7.28
C MET A 288 -4.64 19.29 -5.92
N GLN A 289 -5.75 19.38 -5.21
CA GLN A 289 -5.83 19.81 -3.82
C GLN A 289 -6.15 18.61 -2.90
N PRO A 290 -5.86 18.68 -1.59
CA PRO A 290 -6.11 17.56 -0.67
C PRO A 290 -7.56 17.06 -0.63
N GLN A 291 -8.55 17.94 -0.83
CA GLN A 291 -9.97 17.61 -0.86
C GLN A 291 -10.47 17.03 -2.18
N ASP A 292 -9.64 17.04 -3.23
CA ASP A 292 -10.00 16.51 -4.53
C ASP A 292 -10.08 14.98 -4.54
N THR A 293 -10.70 14.45 -5.58
CA THR A 293 -10.71 13.02 -5.86
C THR A 293 -9.94 12.74 -7.15
N LEU A 294 -9.13 11.69 -7.15
CA LEU A 294 -8.44 11.20 -8.34
C LEU A 294 -8.90 9.77 -8.67
N VAL A 295 -9.27 9.54 -9.92
CA VAL A 295 -9.43 8.19 -10.45
C VAL A 295 -8.34 7.91 -11.48
N ILE A 296 -7.57 6.83 -11.26
CA ILE A 296 -6.60 6.32 -12.23
C ILE A 296 -7.15 5.04 -12.81
N PHE A 297 -7.24 4.96 -14.15
CA PHE A 297 -7.65 3.77 -14.88
C PHE A 297 -6.54 3.31 -15.81
N LEU A 298 -6.20 2.02 -15.74
CA LEU A 298 -5.16 1.40 -16.56
C LEU A 298 -5.77 0.26 -17.37
N ALA A 299 -5.70 0.30 -18.70
CA ALA A 299 -6.09 -0.78 -19.62
C ALA A 299 -4.94 -1.14 -20.55
N GLY A 300 -4.56 -2.40 -20.60
CA GLY A 300 -3.43 -2.87 -21.40
C GLY A 300 -2.87 -4.19 -20.90
N HIS A 301 -1.60 -4.47 -21.19
CA HIS A 301 -0.89 -5.59 -20.59
C HIS A 301 -0.33 -5.25 -19.21
N GLY A 302 -0.40 -6.22 -18.31
CA GLY A 302 0.25 -6.19 -17.02
C GLY A 302 1.05 -7.48 -16.81
N GLN A 303 2.07 -7.44 -15.99
CA GLN A 303 2.88 -8.59 -15.62
C GLN A 303 3.20 -8.57 -14.14
N VAL A 304 3.33 -9.75 -13.55
CA VAL A 304 4.06 -9.92 -12.28
C VAL A 304 5.46 -10.43 -12.60
N TYR A 305 6.47 -9.73 -12.13
CA TYR A 305 7.87 -10.07 -12.35
C TYR A 305 8.66 -9.84 -11.06
N ALA A 306 9.56 -10.76 -10.73
CA ALA A 306 10.56 -10.72 -9.66
C ALA A 306 10.26 -9.77 -8.49
N GLY A 307 9.10 -9.88 -7.87
CA GLY A 307 8.77 -9.15 -6.65
C GLY A 307 7.67 -8.11 -6.74
N GLY A 308 6.91 -7.99 -7.85
CA GLY A 308 5.76 -7.10 -7.87
C GLY A 308 5.06 -6.95 -9.21
N TYR A 309 3.93 -6.29 -9.18
CA TYR A 309 3.15 -5.95 -10.37
C TYR A 309 3.81 -4.82 -11.16
N ARG A 310 3.65 -4.85 -12.49
CA ARG A 310 3.93 -3.74 -13.40
C ARG A 310 2.90 -3.65 -14.51
N PHE A 311 2.47 -2.45 -14.83
CA PHE A 311 1.75 -2.15 -16.05
C PHE A 311 2.77 -1.95 -17.18
N LEU A 312 2.46 -2.45 -18.38
CA LEU A 312 3.34 -2.30 -19.55
C LEU A 312 2.93 -1.04 -20.34
N PRO A 313 3.73 0.03 -20.28
CA PRO A 313 3.48 1.21 -21.09
C PRO A 313 3.73 0.93 -22.58
N TRP A 314 3.31 1.83 -23.45
CA TRP A 314 3.44 1.65 -24.90
C TRP A 314 4.88 1.38 -25.36
N ASP A 315 5.85 2.05 -24.77
CA ASP A 315 7.28 1.95 -25.07
C ASP A 315 7.97 0.77 -24.36
N TYR A 316 7.19 -0.14 -23.77
CA TYR A 316 7.74 -1.32 -23.07
C TYR A 316 8.66 -2.13 -23.97
N ARG A 317 9.78 -2.60 -23.39
CA ARG A 317 10.72 -3.57 -23.97
C ARG A 317 10.98 -4.68 -22.95
N PRO A 318 11.20 -5.94 -23.43
CA PRO A 318 11.58 -7.03 -22.54
C PRO A 318 12.79 -6.63 -21.68
N GLY A 319 12.68 -6.85 -20.36
CA GLY A 319 13.70 -6.47 -19.37
C GLY A 319 13.55 -5.06 -18.81
N SER A 320 12.70 -4.18 -19.38
CA SER A 320 12.42 -2.89 -18.77
C SER A 320 11.50 -3.02 -17.55
N ALA A 321 11.59 -2.06 -16.61
CA ALA A 321 10.78 -2.08 -15.39
C ALA A 321 9.28 -1.85 -15.64
N GLY A 322 8.91 -1.23 -16.78
CA GLY A 322 7.54 -0.77 -17.01
C GLY A 322 7.10 0.28 -15.98
N LEU A 323 5.80 0.47 -15.84
CA LEU A 323 5.23 1.22 -14.72
C LEU A 323 5.10 0.27 -13.53
N SER A 324 6.13 0.23 -12.70
CA SER A 324 6.25 -0.74 -11.61
C SER A 324 5.26 -0.49 -10.47
N GLU A 325 5.02 -1.55 -9.67
CA GLU A 325 4.25 -1.46 -8.42
C GLU A 325 4.78 -0.34 -7.51
N THR A 326 6.09 -0.25 -7.35
CA THR A 326 6.74 0.82 -6.55
C THR A 326 6.36 2.21 -7.08
N ARG A 327 6.42 2.40 -8.40
CA ARG A 327 6.08 3.69 -9.00
C ARG A 327 4.57 4.01 -8.88
N LEU A 328 3.69 3.04 -9.12
CA LEU A 328 2.26 3.21 -8.88
C LEU A 328 1.98 3.60 -7.43
N PHE A 329 2.71 2.98 -6.51
CA PHE A 329 2.64 3.25 -5.10
C PHE A 329 3.08 4.69 -4.75
N GLU A 330 4.17 5.18 -5.33
CA GLU A 330 4.59 6.58 -5.19
C GLU A 330 3.53 7.54 -5.74
N MET A 331 2.96 7.24 -6.91
CA MET A 331 1.87 8.04 -7.48
C MET A 331 0.67 8.11 -6.52
N LEU A 332 0.27 6.99 -5.93
CA LEU A 332 -0.79 6.98 -4.94
C LEU A 332 -0.43 7.78 -3.68
N LYS A 333 0.82 7.71 -3.22
CA LYS A 333 1.30 8.50 -2.08
C LYS A 333 1.24 10.00 -2.32
N GLU A 334 1.49 10.42 -3.54
CA GLU A 334 1.51 11.81 -3.96
C GLU A 334 0.12 12.36 -4.35
N SER A 335 -0.88 11.50 -4.40
CA SER A 335 -2.25 11.83 -4.81
C SER A 335 -3.14 12.26 -3.63
N PRO A 336 -4.30 12.91 -3.86
CA PRO A 336 -5.29 13.19 -2.84
C PRO A 336 -5.69 11.93 -2.05
N GLN A 337 -6.23 12.08 -0.86
CA GLN A 337 -6.64 10.94 -0.02
C GLN A 337 -7.74 10.12 -0.71
N HIS A 338 -8.69 10.76 -1.35
CA HIS A 338 -9.71 10.14 -2.15
C HIS A 338 -9.16 9.77 -3.55
N THR A 339 -8.44 8.66 -3.62
CA THR A 339 -7.87 8.18 -4.88
C THR A 339 -8.28 6.73 -5.11
N LEU A 340 -8.86 6.45 -6.28
CA LEU A 340 -9.23 5.11 -6.74
C LEU A 340 -8.29 4.69 -7.88
N LEU A 341 -7.71 3.49 -7.77
CA LEU A 341 -6.98 2.85 -8.84
C LEU A 341 -7.78 1.68 -9.42
N LEU A 342 -8.10 1.75 -10.69
CA LEU A 342 -8.76 0.73 -11.48
C LEU A 342 -7.77 0.11 -12.47
N ILE A 343 -7.65 -1.21 -12.50
CA ILE A 343 -6.69 -1.92 -13.35
C ILE A 343 -7.42 -2.95 -14.19
N ASP A 344 -7.50 -2.71 -15.50
CA ASP A 344 -8.00 -3.65 -16.50
C ASP A 344 -6.83 -4.16 -17.36
N THR A 345 -6.07 -5.11 -16.82
CA THR A 345 -4.93 -5.69 -17.51
C THR A 345 -5.09 -7.18 -17.71
N CYS A 346 -4.73 -7.63 -18.91
CA CYS A 346 -4.46 -9.03 -19.21
C CYS A 346 -3.03 -9.35 -18.78
N ASP A 347 -2.85 -10.31 -18.08
CA ASP A 347 -1.83 -11.34 -17.97
C ASP A 347 -2.03 -12.05 -16.65
N ALA A 348 -2.72 -13.09 -16.75
CA ALA A 348 -3.22 -13.84 -15.63
C ALA A 348 -2.16 -14.66 -14.90
N GLY A 349 -1.02 -14.90 -15.51
CA GLY A 349 0.01 -15.77 -14.91
C GLY A 349 0.53 -15.29 -13.56
N GLY A 350 0.39 -14.02 -13.27
CA GLY A 350 0.98 -13.38 -12.11
C GLY A 350 0.01 -12.81 -11.06
N MET A 351 -1.29 -12.89 -11.29
CA MET A 351 -2.29 -12.12 -10.54
C MET A 351 -2.54 -12.54 -9.07
N VAL A 352 -2.02 -13.68 -8.58
CA VAL A 352 -2.12 -14.00 -7.12
C VAL A 352 -1.24 -13.11 -6.28
N GLU A 353 -0.12 -12.72 -6.84
CA GLU A 353 0.74 -11.75 -6.19
C GLU A 353 0.15 -10.35 -6.31
N MET A 354 -0.71 -10.10 -7.30
CA MET A 354 -1.48 -8.86 -7.37
C MET A 354 -2.44 -8.67 -6.19
N ALA A 355 -3.06 -9.73 -5.67
CA ALA A 355 -3.86 -9.59 -4.44
C ALA A 355 -2.99 -9.07 -3.30
N GLY A 356 -1.78 -9.61 -3.13
CA GLY A 356 -0.79 -9.09 -2.19
C GLY A 356 -0.28 -7.68 -2.55
N ALA A 357 -0.14 -7.38 -3.84
CA ALA A 357 0.24 -6.05 -4.31
C ALA A 357 -0.87 -5.03 -4.08
N TYR A 358 -2.12 -5.38 -4.37
CA TYR A 358 -3.29 -4.57 -4.04
C TYR A 358 -3.38 -4.32 -2.54
N GLU A 359 -3.18 -5.35 -1.74
CA GLU A 359 -3.19 -5.24 -0.30
C GLU A 359 -2.09 -4.33 0.22
N ARG A 360 -0.86 -4.47 -0.29
CA ARG A 360 0.27 -3.57 0.05
C ARG A 360 0.00 -2.14 -0.39
N MET A 361 -0.45 -1.92 -1.62
CA MET A 361 -0.78 -0.59 -2.14
C MET A 361 -1.93 0.06 -1.38
N SER A 362 -2.96 -0.71 -1.05
CA SER A 362 -4.12 -0.24 -0.34
C SER A 362 -3.83 0.04 1.14
N ARG A 363 -3.10 -0.85 1.84
CA ARG A 363 -2.78 -0.70 3.26
C ARG A 363 -1.94 0.54 3.58
N GLN A 364 -0.96 0.87 2.75
CA GLN A 364 -0.09 2.01 3.06
C GLN A 364 -0.81 3.35 3.07
N ARG A 365 -1.97 3.47 2.38
CA ARG A 365 -2.75 4.71 2.36
C ARG A 365 -4.26 4.50 2.34
N GLN A 366 -4.72 3.25 2.55
CA GLN A 366 -6.13 2.86 2.45
C GLN A 366 -6.81 3.43 1.19
N ARG A 367 -6.05 3.46 0.07
CA ARG A 367 -6.61 3.88 -1.20
C ARG A 367 -7.20 2.67 -1.91
N PRO A 368 -8.47 2.74 -2.30
CA PRO A 368 -9.11 1.67 -3.03
C PRO A 368 -8.37 1.29 -4.30
N VAL A 369 -8.20 -0.02 -4.50
CA VAL A 369 -7.65 -0.60 -5.73
C VAL A 369 -8.57 -1.72 -6.17
N ILE A 370 -9.02 -1.69 -7.43
CA ILE A 370 -9.88 -2.70 -8.05
C ILE A 370 -9.22 -3.20 -9.33
N GLY A 371 -9.03 -4.49 -9.45
CA GLY A 371 -8.44 -5.15 -10.60
C GLY A 371 -9.37 -6.13 -11.27
N ALA A 372 -9.21 -6.30 -12.58
CA ALA A 372 -10.11 -7.02 -13.46
C ALA A 372 -10.20 -8.52 -13.20
N SER A 373 -9.12 -9.16 -12.75
CA SER A 373 -9.10 -10.63 -12.59
C SER A 373 -8.13 -11.07 -11.50
N ARG A 374 -8.20 -12.32 -11.08
CA ARG A 374 -7.25 -12.98 -10.17
C ARG A 374 -6.24 -13.85 -10.93
N LYS A 375 -5.26 -14.42 -10.23
CA LYS A 375 -4.26 -15.32 -10.81
C LYS A 375 -4.89 -16.53 -11.49
N GLY A 376 -4.34 -16.90 -12.64
CA GLY A 376 -4.82 -18.01 -13.46
C GLY A 376 -6.07 -17.65 -14.25
N GLU A 377 -6.53 -16.41 -14.16
CA GLU A 377 -7.65 -15.88 -14.93
C GLU A 377 -7.18 -14.82 -15.91
N PHE A 378 -7.58 -14.95 -17.17
CA PHE A 378 -7.39 -13.90 -18.16
C PHE A 378 -8.47 -12.83 -18.00
N ALA A 379 -8.09 -11.55 -18.00
CA ALA A 379 -9.03 -10.49 -18.28
C ALA A 379 -9.50 -10.66 -19.73
N ARG A 380 -10.80 -10.86 -19.91
CA ARG A 380 -11.39 -11.16 -21.23
C ARG A 380 -11.81 -9.89 -21.94
N GLU A 381 -11.69 -9.92 -23.23
CA GLU A 381 -12.13 -8.87 -24.13
C GLU A 381 -13.32 -9.33 -24.99
N GLY A 382 -14.00 -8.37 -25.62
CA GLY A 382 -15.02 -8.63 -26.65
C GLY A 382 -16.44 -8.69 -26.13
N TYR A 383 -16.72 -8.18 -24.95
CA TYR A 383 -18.11 -7.99 -24.49
C TYR A 383 -18.55 -6.55 -24.78
N GLN A 384 -19.50 -6.41 -25.73
CA GLN A 384 -20.01 -5.08 -26.17
C GLN A 384 -18.89 -4.11 -26.62
N ASN A 385 -17.88 -4.61 -27.31
CA ASN A 385 -16.71 -3.88 -27.79
C ASN A 385 -15.82 -3.30 -26.66
N HIS A 386 -15.79 -3.95 -25.52
CA HIS A 386 -14.96 -3.62 -24.36
C HIS A 386 -14.32 -4.86 -23.76
N GLY A 387 -13.36 -4.65 -22.89
CA GLY A 387 -12.98 -5.64 -21.89
C GLY A 387 -14.17 -5.95 -20.98
N VAL A 388 -14.27 -7.19 -20.50
CA VAL A 388 -15.41 -7.62 -19.64
C VAL A 388 -15.48 -6.80 -18.37
N PHE A 389 -14.34 -6.48 -17.77
CA PHE A 389 -14.27 -5.62 -16.59
C PHE A 389 -14.76 -4.20 -16.91
N THR A 390 -14.27 -3.61 -17.97
CA THR A 390 -14.69 -2.28 -18.41
C THR A 390 -16.17 -2.23 -18.76
N ALA A 391 -16.70 -3.21 -19.50
CA ALA A 391 -18.14 -3.29 -19.81
C ALA A 391 -18.99 -3.34 -18.52
N ALA A 392 -18.54 -4.13 -17.54
CA ALA A 392 -19.20 -4.23 -16.24
C ALA A 392 -19.13 -2.92 -15.46
N LEU A 393 -17.98 -2.28 -15.43
CA LEU A 393 -17.76 -0.98 -14.79
C LEU A 393 -18.66 0.10 -15.41
N LEU A 394 -18.68 0.19 -16.75
CA LEU A 394 -19.55 1.14 -17.48
C LEU A 394 -21.03 0.90 -17.19
N ASN A 395 -21.45 -0.36 -17.09
CA ASN A 395 -22.83 -0.72 -16.74
C ASN A 395 -23.21 -0.24 -15.33
N VAL A 396 -22.28 -0.31 -14.38
CA VAL A 396 -22.52 0.21 -13.01
C VAL A 396 -22.51 1.73 -12.99
N LEU A 397 -21.60 2.38 -13.72
CA LEU A 397 -21.51 3.84 -13.81
C LEU A 397 -22.72 4.48 -14.54
N ALA A 398 -23.36 3.75 -15.45
CA ALA A 398 -24.53 4.21 -16.22
C ALA A 398 -25.85 4.26 -15.42
N ARG A 399 -25.85 3.91 -14.13
CA ARG A 399 -27.07 3.98 -13.30
C ARG A 399 -27.60 5.40 -13.20
N PRO A 400 -28.92 5.55 -12.93
CA PRO A 400 -29.57 6.87 -12.91
C PRO A 400 -28.81 7.88 -12.05
N GLN A 401 -28.71 9.10 -12.56
CA GLN A 401 -28.14 10.23 -11.82
C GLN A 401 -29.06 10.51 -10.61
N GLY A 402 -28.46 10.57 -9.41
CA GLY A 402 -29.19 10.79 -8.15
C GLY A 402 -28.93 9.71 -7.09
N GLU A 403 -28.53 8.51 -7.48
CA GLU A 403 -27.99 7.53 -6.53
C GLU A 403 -26.49 7.82 -6.34
N GLN A 404 -26.14 8.21 -5.13
CA GLN A 404 -24.74 8.37 -4.75
C GLN A 404 -24.07 6.98 -4.83
N LEU A 405 -23.03 6.85 -5.66
CA LEU A 405 -22.27 5.62 -5.82
C LEU A 405 -20.90 5.82 -5.15
N THR A 406 -20.66 5.10 -4.08
CA THR A 406 -19.34 5.07 -3.44
C THR A 406 -18.44 4.01 -4.08
N VAL A 407 -17.13 4.12 -3.87
CA VAL A 407 -16.18 3.08 -4.31
C VAL A 407 -16.46 1.75 -3.62
N MET A 408 -16.92 1.80 -2.38
CA MET A 408 -17.32 0.62 -1.60
C MET A 408 -18.47 -0.15 -2.24
N GLU A 409 -19.40 0.56 -2.90
CA GLU A 409 -20.53 -0.02 -3.63
C GLU A 409 -20.17 -0.40 -5.07
N LEU A 410 -19.26 0.36 -5.70
CA LEU A 410 -18.76 0.09 -7.05
C LEU A 410 -18.15 -1.31 -7.17
N TYR A 411 -17.33 -1.69 -6.21
CA TYR A 411 -16.58 -2.96 -6.25
C TYR A 411 -17.50 -4.20 -6.31
N PRO A 412 -18.40 -4.46 -5.35
CA PRO A 412 -19.25 -5.65 -5.38
C PRO A 412 -20.20 -5.66 -6.57
N GLN A 413 -20.64 -4.49 -7.02
CA GLN A 413 -21.52 -4.38 -8.17
C GLN A 413 -20.78 -4.71 -9.47
N THR A 414 -19.57 -4.16 -9.67
CA THR A 414 -18.73 -4.48 -10.82
C THR A 414 -18.37 -5.96 -10.83
N LYS A 415 -17.96 -6.53 -9.68
CA LYS A 415 -17.65 -7.95 -9.54
C LYS A 415 -18.82 -8.83 -9.99
N ARG A 416 -20.02 -8.57 -9.52
CA ARG A 416 -21.22 -9.32 -9.92
C ARG A 416 -21.48 -9.22 -11.43
N ARG A 417 -21.33 -8.03 -12.02
CA ARG A 417 -21.51 -7.85 -13.46
C ARG A 417 -20.44 -8.56 -14.29
N VAL A 418 -19.19 -8.57 -13.84
CA VAL A 418 -18.13 -9.34 -14.51
C VAL A 418 -18.47 -10.81 -14.51
N GLU A 419 -18.94 -11.38 -13.41
CA GLU A 419 -19.35 -12.78 -13.31
C GLU A 419 -20.54 -13.08 -14.26
N GLU A 420 -21.51 -12.18 -14.35
CA GLU A 420 -22.65 -12.30 -15.25
C GLU A 420 -22.22 -12.24 -16.74
N PHE A 421 -21.34 -11.30 -17.09
CA PHE A 421 -20.91 -11.08 -18.47
C PHE A 421 -19.94 -12.17 -18.93
N SER A 422 -19.06 -12.63 -18.05
CA SER A 422 -18.14 -13.74 -18.35
C SER A 422 -18.88 -15.01 -18.77
N LYS A 423 -20.02 -15.31 -18.15
CA LYS A 423 -20.87 -16.47 -18.50
C LYS A 423 -21.49 -16.39 -19.89
N LYS A 424 -21.61 -15.18 -20.46
CA LYS A 424 -22.21 -14.97 -21.80
C LYS A 424 -21.18 -15.11 -22.92
N LEU A 425 -19.91 -15.17 -22.59
CA LEU A 425 -18.84 -15.36 -23.57
C LEU A 425 -18.53 -16.85 -23.78
N PRO A 426 -18.13 -17.27 -24.99
CA PRO A 426 -17.74 -18.65 -25.26
C PRO A 426 -16.61 -19.12 -24.35
N GLY A 427 -16.61 -20.41 -23.95
CA GLY A 427 -15.48 -21.05 -23.27
C GLY A 427 -15.58 -21.19 -21.76
N ASN A 428 -16.70 -20.89 -21.16
CA ASN A 428 -17.01 -21.17 -19.73
C ASN A 428 -15.95 -20.68 -18.68
N TYR A 429 -15.22 -19.61 -18.98
CA TYR A 429 -14.23 -19.03 -18.08
C TYR A 429 -14.89 -17.98 -17.18
N LEU A 430 -14.70 -18.11 -15.87
CA LEU A 430 -15.09 -17.08 -14.91
C LEU A 430 -13.94 -16.09 -14.75
N GLN A 431 -14.24 -14.81 -14.90
CA GLN A 431 -13.35 -13.73 -14.54
C GLN A 431 -13.78 -13.16 -13.18
N THR A 432 -12.85 -13.15 -12.24
CA THR A 432 -13.14 -12.77 -10.85
C THR A 432 -12.43 -11.47 -10.48
N VAL A 433 -13.20 -10.40 -10.37
CA VAL A 433 -12.67 -9.10 -9.94
C VAL A 433 -12.07 -9.19 -8.54
N GLN A 434 -10.89 -8.66 -8.39
CA GLN A 434 -10.18 -8.54 -7.12
C GLN A 434 -10.17 -7.08 -6.68
N GLY A 435 -10.16 -6.83 -5.38
CA GLY A 435 -10.07 -5.46 -4.90
C GLY A 435 -9.94 -5.36 -3.40
N HIS A 436 -9.37 -4.26 -2.99
CA HIS A 436 -9.36 -3.80 -1.61
C HIS A 436 -9.96 -2.40 -1.60
N VAL A 437 -11.09 -2.24 -0.93
CA VAL A 437 -11.88 -1.00 -0.96
C VAL A 437 -12.08 -0.40 0.44
N ALA A 438 -11.20 -0.77 1.39
CA ALA A 438 -11.17 -0.10 2.67
C ALA A 438 -11.03 1.42 2.45
N ASN A 439 -11.81 2.23 3.19
CA ASN A 439 -11.94 3.69 3.01
C ASN A 439 -12.45 4.13 1.62
N GLY A 440 -13.18 3.26 0.92
CA GLY A 440 -13.89 3.59 -0.32
C GLY A 440 -15.26 4.25 -0.11
N GLU A 441 -15.50 4.91 1.01
CA GLU A 441 -16.77 5.56 1.33
C GLU A 441 -16.98 6.88 0.58
N PHE A 442 -15.99 7.35 -0.15
CA PHE A 442 -16.11 8.55 -0.96
C PHE A 442 -16.90 8.28 -2.27
N PRO A 443 -17.66 9.27 -2.75
CA PRO A 443 -18.48 9.14 -3.96
C PRO A 443 -17.64 9.25 -5.25
N LEU A 444 -18.27 8.76 -6.33
CA LEU A 444 -17.77 8.86 -7.71
C LEU A 444 -18.79 9.54 -8.61
#